data_ff05c368b1f17e6c95f1094392c80685
#
_entry.id   ff05c368b1f17e6c95f1094392c80685
#
_cell.length_a   1.000
_cell.length_b   1.000
_cell.length_c   1.000
_cell.angle_alpha   90.00
_cell.angle_beta   90.00
_cell.angle_gamma   90.00
#
_symmetry.space_group_name_H-M   'P 1'
#
loop_
_entity.id
_entity.type
_entity.pdbx_description
1 polymer ?
#
loop_
_entity_poly.entity_id
_entity_poly.type
_entity_poly.pdbx_seq_one_letter_code
_entity_poly.pdbx_strand_id
1 'polypeptide(L)'
;IFARYWIHNAMLKINGEKMSKSLGNIFYIRDFLDKHPGEVLRLALLSGHYRQPLNWTDDTIDQARSILDRLYRVLNKVKDIESDQELLSAPPSKVLDALCDDLNTSKALAELNEIAGKLSTCSNDEASVLKAQLQASGNVLGILQESPEDWLGIGQTAGNIDKNKVENLIKDREEARLSKDFDCADQIRSE
;
A
#
# COMPACT_ATOMS: atom_id res chain seq x y z
N ILE A 1 34.04 -5.28 22.49
CA ILE A 1 33.23 -4.27 21.73
C ILE A 1 31.77 -4.70 21.81
N PHE A 2 30.91 -3.86 22.39
CA PHE A 2 29.49 -4.18 22.56
C PHE A 2 28.74 -4.08 21.22
N ALA A 3 29.00 -3.06 20.39
CA ALA A 3 28.46 -2.92 19.04
C ALA A 3 29.48 -2.27 18.11
N ARG A 4 29.47 -2.68 16.81
CA ARG A 4 30.31 -2.07 15.77
C ARG A 4 29.64 -0.82 15.17
N TYR A 5 28.31 -0.83 15.09
CA TYR A 5 27.51 0.23 14.49
C TYR A 5 26.45 0.68 15.50
N TRP A 6 26.21 1.96 15.56
CA TRP A 6 25.22 2.58 16.43
C TRP A 6 24.25 3.39 15.57
N ILE A 7 22.97 3.06 15.65
CA ILE A 7 21.90 3.78 14.96
C ILE A 7 20.93 4.29 16.00
N HIS A 8 20.60 5.59 15.94
CA HIS A 8 19.68 6.25 16.84
C HIS A 8 18.44 6.69 16.06
N ASN A 9 17.29 6.10 16.37
CA ASN A 9 16.01 6.50 15.81
C ASN A 9 15.44 7.71 16.58
N ALA A 10 14.70 8.55 15.87
CA ALA A 10 13.86 9.55 16.50
C ALA A 10 12.64 8.90 17.18
N MET A 11 11.92 9.69 17.97
CA MET A 11 10.79 9.23 18.76
C MET A 11 9.53 9.12 17.91
N LEU A 12 8.73 8.08 18.19
CA LEU A 12 7.37 7.99 17.71
C LEU A 12 6.46 8.89 18.55
N LYS A 13 5.63 9.68 17.89
CA LYS A 13 4.56 10.47 18.50
C LYS A 13 3.22 9.85 18.17
N ILE A 14 2.27 9.93 19.08
CA ILE A 14 0.88 9.53 18.87
C ILE A 14 0.02 10.80 18.95
N ASN A 15 -0.62 11.17 17.84
CA ASN A 15 -1.42 12.39 17.75
C ASN A 15 -0.67 13.66 18.24
N GLY A 16 0.61 13.77 17.86
CA GLY A 16 1.47 14.90 18.22
C GLY A 16 2.15 14.81 19.57
N GLU A 17 1.74 13.89 20.45
CA GLU A 17 2.31 13.70 21.79
C GLU A 17 3.32 12.54 21.81
N LYS A 18 4.31 12.63 22.70
CA LYS A 18 5.28 11.55 22.89
C LYS A 18 4.57 10.31 23.43
N MET A 19 4.77 9.16 22.78
CA MET A 19 4.28 7.88 23.29
C MET A 19 4.94 7.55 24.63
N SER A 20 4.15 7.36 25.68
CA SER A 20 4.65 7.00 26.99
C SER A 20 3.63 6.21 27.83
N LYS A 21 4.14 5.39 28.76
CA LYS A 21 3.30 4.63 29.69
C LYS A 21 2.46 5.52 30.60
N SER A 22 3.03 6.66 31.03
CA SER A 22 2.37 7.59 31.93
C SER A 22 1.19 8.32 31.31
N LEU A 23 1.20 8.51 29.97
CA LEU A 23 0.08 9.10 29.22
C LEU A 23 -0.95 8.07 28.77
N GLY A 24 -0.67 6.77 28.96
CA GLY A 24 -1.58 5.71 28.54
C GLY A 24 -1.79 5.59 27.04
N ASN A 25 -0.98 6.27 26.23
CA ASN A 25 -1.08 6.31 24.77
C ASN A 25 -0.16 5.30 24.07
N ILE A 26 0.13 4.19 24.74
CA ILE A 26 0.95 3.11 24.14
C ILE A 26 0.13 2.40 23.08
N PHE A 27 0.74 2.26 21.92
CA PHE A 27 0.21 1.52 20.80
C PHE A 27 0.97 0.19 20.65
N TYR A 28 0.22 -0.92 20.61
CA TYR A 28 0.79 -2.24 20.41
C TYR A 28 0.61 -2.69 18.97
N ILE A 29 1.69 -3.22 18.38
CA ILE A 29 1.69 -3.75 17.01
C ILE A 29 0.61 -4.83 16.84
N ARG A 30 0.41 -5.67 17.85
CA ARG A 30 -0.61 -6.75 17.80
C ARG A 30 -2.02 -6.19 17.59
N ASP A 31 -2.39 -5.16 18.34
CA ASP A 31 -3.72 -4.54 18.25
C ASP A 31 -3.95 -3.88 16.89
N PHE A 32 -2.87 -3.44 16.24
CA PHE A 32 -2.92 -2.93 14.88
C PHE A 32 -3.14 -4.05 13.86
N LEU A 33 -2.41 -5.16 13.99
CA LEU A 33 -2.49 -6.29 13.06
C LEU A 33 -3.84 -6.99 13.09
N ASP A 34 -4.60 -6.86 14.18
CA ASP A 34 -5.99 -7.33 14.25
C ASP A 34 -6.95 -6.53 13.35
N LYS A 35 -6.56 -5.32 12.92
CA LYS A 35 -7.40 -4.37 12.16
C LYS A 35 -6.87 -4.06 10.77
N HIS A 36 -5.56 -4.15 10.56
CA HIS A 36 -4.90 -3.72 9.36
C HIS A 36 -3.83 -4.71 8.90
N PRO A 37 -3.60 -4.85 7.58
CA PRO A 37 -2.49 -5.62 7.06
C PRO A 37 -1.13 -5.12 7.55
N GLY A 38 -0.18 -6.04 7.77
CA GLY A 38 1.16 -5.71 8.26
C GLY A 38 1.96 -4.77 7.34
N GLU A 39 1.72 -4.84 6.04
CA GLU A 39 2.36 -3.95 5.06
C GLU A 39 1.96 -2.48 5.25
N VAL A 40 0.72 -2.21 5.71
CA VAL A 40 0.26 -0.85 6.03
C VAL A 40 1.09 -0.27 7.17
N LEU A 41 1.28 -1.06 8.24
CA LEU A 41 2.15 -0.69 9.36
C LEU A 41 3.58 -0.40 8.90
N ARG A 42 4.12 -1.29 8.07
CA ARG A 42 5.48 -1.16 7.54
C ARG A 42 5.64 0.09 6.69
N LEU A 43 4.72 0.32 5.74
CA LEU A 43 4.78 1.51 4.89
C LEU A 43 4.61 2.81 5.68
N ALA A 44 3.70 2.83 6.66
CA ALA A 44 3.52 3.98 7.56
C ALA A 44 4.82 4.31 8.33
N LEU A 45 5.54 3.30 8.82
CA LEU A 45 6.84 3.50 9.48
C LEU A 45 7.94 3.95 8.52
N LEU A 46 7.94 3.44 7.28
CA LEU A 46 8.93 3.79 6.25
C LEU A 46 8.66 5.16 5.59
N SER A 47 7.48 5.75 5.79
CA SER A 47 7.11 7.03 5.17
C SER A 47 7.95 8.20 5.69
N GLY A 48 8.44 8.11 6.92
CA GLY A 48 9.34 9.08 7.53
C GLY A 48 10.78 8.60 7.57
N HIS A 49 11.73 9.56 7.52
CA HIS A 49 13.13 9.24 7.75
C HIS A 49 13.35 8.86 9.22
N TYR A 50 14.10 7.78 9.50
CA TYR A 50 14.28 7.25 10.86
C TYR A 50 14.86 8.24 11.89
N ARG A 51 15.60 9.28 11.44
CA ARG A 51 16.13 10.35 12.29
C ARG A 51 15.11 11.43 12.61
N GLN A 52 13.94 11.43 11.98
CA GLN A 52 12.88 12.42 12.21
C GLN A 52 11.74 11.82 13.03
N PRO A 53 11.14 12.58 13.95
CA PRO A 53 9.97 12.12 14.68
C PRO A 53 8.83 11.78 13.70
N LEU A 54 8.31 10.56 13.79
CA LEU A 54 7.13 10.15 13.07
C LEU A 54 5.89 10.37 13.94
N ASN A 55 4.91 11.10 13.40
CA ASN A 55 3.63 11.27 14.05
C ASN A 55 2.66 10.18 13.57
N TRP A 56 2.29 9.28 14.47
CA TRP A 56 1.36 8.20 14.21
C TRP A 56 -0.06 8.70 14.41
N THR A 57 -0.82 8.76 13.32
CA THR A 57 -2.23 9.19 13.28
C THR A 57 -3.01 8.26 12.36
N ASP A 58 -4.34 8.29 12.46
CA ASP A 58 -5.20 7.56 11.53
C ASP A 58 -4.95 8.01 10.08
N ASP A 59 -4.74 9.31 9.84
CA ASP A 59 -4.38 9.83 8.52
C ASP A 59 -3.10 9.20 7.96
N THR A 60 -2.10 8.95 8.80
CA THR A 60 -0.85 8.30 8.40
C THR A 60 -1.10 6.86 7.96
N ILE A 61 -1.99 6.16 8.64
CA ILE A 61 -2.39 4.79 8.33
C ILE A 61 -3.18 4.77 7.02
N ASP A 62 -4.15 5.66 6.86
CA ASP A 62 -5.00 5.75 5.67
C ASP A 62 -4.20 6.12 4.42
N GLN A 63 -3.23 7.03 4.55
CA GLN A 63 -2.29 7.37 3.49
C GLN A 63 -1.43 6.16 3.08
N ALA A 64 -0.88 5.43 4.04
CA ALA A 64 -0.09 4.23 3.76
C ALA A 64 -0.93 3.17 3.04
N ARG A 65 -2.16 2.93 3.49
CA ARG A 65 -3.10 2.02 2.83
C ARG A 65 -3.42 2.46 1.40
N SER A 66 -3.73 3.74 1.20
CA SER A 66 -4.06 4.29 -0.12
C SER A 66 -2.89 4.15 -1.11
N ILE A 67 -1.66 4.31 -0.64
CA ILE A 67 -0.45 4.10 -1.46
C ILE A 67 -0.35 2.62 -1.86
N LEU A 68 -0.47 1.69 -0.92
CA LEU A 68 -0.42 0.25 -1.19
C LEU A 68 -1.54 -0.17 -2.15
N ASP A 69 -2.77 0.26 -1.92
CA ASP A 69 -3.91 -0.02 -2.80
C ASP A 69 -3.64 0.43 -4.24
N ARG A 70 -3.02 1.60 -4.42
CA ARG A 70 -2.63 2.10 -5.73
C ARG A 70 -1.55 1.24 -6.38
N LEU A 71 -0.53 0.86 -5.63
CA LEU A 71 0.56 0.02 -6.12
C LEU A 71 0.06 -1.37 -6.53
N TYR A 72 -0.78 -1.98 -5.71
CA TYR A 72 -1.40 -3.27 -6.02
C TYR A 72 -2.34 -3.21 -7.23
N ARG A 73 -3.12 -2.11 -7.39
CA ARG A 73 -3.92 -1.91 -8.61
C ARG A 73 -3.07 -1.81 -9.87
N VAL A 74 -1.91 -1.16 -9.80
CA VAL A 74 -0.97 -1.10 -10.93
C VAL A 74 -0.43 -2.48 -11.25
N LEU A 75 0.00 -3.26 -10.26
CA LEU A 75 0.45 -4.64 -10.45
C LEU A 75 -0.65 -5.54 -11.00
N ASN A 76 -1.89 -5.38 -10.55
CA ASN A 76 -3.02 -6.16 -11.04
C ASN A 76 -3.35 -5.89 -12.52
N LYS A 77 -3.17 -4.66 -13.01
CA LYS A 77 -3.34 -4.33 -14.43
C LYS A 77 -2.38 -5.08 -15.34
N VAL A 78 -1.19 -5.39 -14.84
CA VAL A 78 -0.12 -6.07 -15.59
C VAL A 78 0.12 -7.50 -15.08
N LYS A 79 -0.88 -8.09 -14.42
CA LYS A 79 -0.74 -9.42 -13.79
C LYS A 79 -0.33 -10.51 -14.80
N ASP A 80 -0.90 -10.45 -16.01
CA ASP A 80 -0.67 -11.42 -17.07
C ASP A 80 0.65 -11.20 -17.83
N ILE A 81 1.40 -10.14 -17.53
CA ILE A 81 2.71 -9.86 -18.10
C ILE A 81 3.77 -10.51 -17.18
N GLU A 82 4.64 -11.34 -17.74
CA GLU A 82 5.74 -11.92 -16.99
C GLU A 82 6.78 -10.85 -16.62
N SER A 83 7.28 -10.90 -15.38
CA SER A 83 8.34 -10.00 -14.91
C SER A 83 9.69 -10.44 -15.46
N ASP A 84 10.55 -9.49 -15.79
CA ASP A 84 11.93 -9.76 -16.15
C ASP A 84 12.68 -10.40 -14.95
N GLN A 85 13.04 -11.68 -15.09
CA GLN A 85 13.61 -12.49 -14.01
C GLN A 85 14.99 -12.00 -13.56
N GLU A 86 15.77 -11.40 -14.45
CA GLU A 86 17.11 -10.90 -14.12
C GLU A 86 17.01 -9.68 -13.20
N LEU A 87 15.99 -8.84 -13.42
CA LEU A 87 15.78 -7.60 -12.66
C LEU A 87 15.07 -7.81 -11.32
N LEU A 88 14.46 -8.99 -11.09
CA LEU A 88 13.83 -9.30 -9.80
C LEU A 88 14.82 -9.45 -8.66
N SER A 89 16.09 -9.76 -8.97
CA SER A 89 17.12 -10.04 -7.96
C SER A 89 17.64 -8.80 -7.22
N ALA A 90 17.51 -7.61 -7.80
CA ALA A 90 17.99 -6.36 -7.20
C ALA A 90 17.10 -5.17 -7.58
N PRO A 91 16.88 -4.24 -6.65
CA PRO A 91 16.13 -3.02 -6.95
C PRO A 91 16.92 -2.13 -7.91
N PRO A 92 16.23 -1.22 -8.65
CA PRO A 92 16.90 -0.23 -9.50
C PRO A 92 17.89 0.61 -8.72
N SER A 93 18.96 1.07 -9.40
CA SER A 93 20.04 1.84 -8.77
C SER A 93 19.53 3.05 -7.97
N LYS A 94 18.55 3.79 -8.48
CA LYS A 94 17.98 4.95 -7.79
C LYS A 94 17.35 4.61 -6.43
N VAL A 95 16.65 3.48 -6.32
CA VAL A 95 16.08 2.99 -5.05
C VAL A 95 17.20 2.59 -4.11
N LEU A 96 18.20 1.86 -4.63
CA LEU A 96 19.34 1.43 -3.85
C LEU A 96 20.19 2.61 -3.37
N ASP A 97 20.47 3.58 -4.24
CA ASP A 97 21.20 4.81 -3.92
C ASP A 97 20.50 5.60 -2.79
N ALA A 98 19.16 5.68 -2.84
CA ALA A 98 18.39 6.32 -1.78
C ALA A 98 18.53 5.57 -0.44
N LEU A 99 18.51 4.24 -0.45
CA LEU A 99 18.70 3.43 0.77
C LEU A 99 20.15 3.46 1.28
N CYS A 100 21.14 3.60 0.39
CA CYS A 100 22.54 3.77 0.76
C CYS A 100 22.86 5.18 1.28
N ASP A 101 21.99 6.17 1.02
CA ASP A 101 22.08 7.53 1.54
C ASP A 101 21.34 7.64 2.88
N ASP A 102 21.97 7.15 3.94
CA ASP A 102 21.46 7.18 5.33
C ASP A 102 20.06 6.57 5.50
N LEU A 103 19.79 5.47 4.79
CA LEU A 103 18.47 4.79 4.81
C LEU A 103 17.31 5.74 4.48
N ASN A 104 17.44 6.55 3.44
CA ASN A 104 16.42 7.52 3.02
C ASN A 104 15.22 6.81 2.40
N THR A 105 14.41 6.19 3.25
CA THR A 105 13.22 5.42 2.84
C THR A 105 12.18 6.29 2.15
N SER A 106 12.04 7.55 2.57
CA SER A 106 11.12 8.50 1.93
C SER A 106 11.47 8.73 0.46
N LYS A 107 12.78 8.88 0.14
CA LYS A 107 13.27 9.01 -1.24
C LYS A 107 13.11 7.69 -2.00
N ALA A 108 13.42 6.55 -1.38
CA ALA A 108 13.22 5.24 -2.00
C ALA A 108 11.74 4.99 -2.36
N LEU A 109 10.80 5.38 -1.49
CA LEU A 109 9.37 5.31 -1.76
C LEU A 109 8.93 6.26 -2.88
N ALA A 110 9.56 7.44 -3.02
CA ALA A 110 9.29 8.34 -4.14
C ALA A 110 9.71 7.71 -5.47
N GLU A 111 10.91 7.11 -5.54
CA GLU A 111 11.38 6.39 -6.73
C GLU A 111 10.47 5.19 -7.08
N LEU A 112 10.06 4.41 -6.09
CA LEU A 112 9.11 3.31 -6.27
C LEU A 112 7.77 3.82 -6.84
N ASN A 113 7.26 4.93 -6.34
CA ASN A 113 6.05 5.57 -6.85
C ASN A 113 6.21 6.08 -8.30
N GLU A 114 7.39 6.56 -8.67
CA GLU A 114 7.71 6.97 -10.05
C GLU A 114 7.67 5.76 -11.00
N ILE A 115 8.26 4.61 -10.58
CA ILE A 115 8.21 3.35 -11.34
C ILE A 115 6.76 2.91 -11.54
N ALA A 116 5.95 2.92 -10.49
CA ALA A 116 4.53 2.56 -10.57
C ALA A 116 3.74 3.51 -11.50
N GLY A 117 4.06 4.80 -11.48
CA GLY A 117 3.49 5.79 -12.40
C GLY A 117 3.80 5.46 -13.86
N LYS A 118 5.05 5.16 -14.18
CA LYS A 118 5.47 4.73 -15.53
C LYS A 118 4.79 3.43 -15.93
N LEU A 119 4.76 2.43 -15.04
CA LEU A 119 4.12 1.14 -15.31
C LEU A 119 2.61 1.28 -15.60
N SER A 120 1.95 2.27 -15.03
CA SER A 120 0.51 2.49 -15.25
C SER A 120 0.16 2.97 -16.67
N THR A 121 1.14 3.53 -17.41
CA THR A 121 0.95 4.20 -18.70
C THR A 121 1.86 3.67 -19.81
N CYS A 122 2.77 2.74 -19.52
CA CYS A 122 3.73 2.20 -20.49
C CYS A 122 3.08 1.26 -21.52
N SER A 123 3.84 0.95 -22.58
CA SER A 123 3.53 -0.13 -23.52
C SER A 123 3.80 -1.50 -22.90
N ASN A 124 3.24 -2.56 -23.49
CA ASN A 124 3.44 -3.91 -23.01
C ASN A 124 4.92 -4.34 -23.02
N ASP A 125 5.72 -3.84 -23.96
CA ASP A 125 7.13 -4.19 -24.09
C ASP A 125 7.99 -3.69 -22.91
N GLU A 126 7.63 -2.52 -22.36
CA GLU A 126 8.30 -1.94 -21.19
C GLU A 126 7.75 -2.48 -19.86
N ALA A 127 6.55 -3.02 -19.88
CA ALA A 127 5.83 -3.43 -18.67
C ALA A 127 6.54 -4.55 -17.92
N SER A 128 7.18 -5.50 -18.62
CA SER A 128 7.94 -6.61 -18.01
C SER A 128 9.08 -6.09 -17.12
N VAL A 129 9.85 -5.14 -17.65
CA VAL A 129 10.97 -4.49 -16.95
C VAL A 129 10.49 -3.66 -15.77
N LEU A 130 9.50 -2.79 -15.98
CA LEU A 130 9.00 -1.90 -14.94
C LEU A 130 8.28 -2.69 -13.83
N LYS A 131 7.58 -3.76 -14.16
CA LYS A 131 6.96 -4.68 -13.19
C LYS A 131 8.03 -5.32 -12.31
N ALA A 132 9.09 -5.88 -12.91
CA ALA A 132 10.20 -6.47 -12.18
C ALA A 132 10.89 -5.44 -11.25
N GLN A 133 11.14 -4.23 -11.75
CA GLN A 133 11.73 -3.15 -10.95
C GLN A 133 10.84 -2.75 -9.76
N LEU A 134 9.52 -2.68 -9.96
CA LEU A 134 8.57 -2.36 -8.89
C LEU A 134 8.57 -3.46 -7.82
N GLN A 135 8.53 -4.73 -8.24
CA GLN A 135 8.56 -5.89 -7.34
C GLN A 135 9.89 -5.97 -6.57
N ALA A 136 11.03 -5.81 -7.24
CA ALA A 136 12.34 -5.81 -6.60
C ALA A 136 12.48 -4.68 -5.56
N SER A 137 11.95 -3.49 -5.87
CA SER A 137 11.91 -2.36 -4.93
C SER A 137 11.01 -2.64 -3.73
N GLY A 138 9.84 -3.25 -3.97
CA GLY A 138 8.93 -3.68 -2.92
C GLY A 138 9.58 -4.71 -2.00
N ASN A 139 10.28 -5.70 -2.58
CA ASN A 139 10.97 -6.76 -1.82
C ASN A 139 12.00 -6.20 -0.85
N VAL A 140 12.84 -5.25 -1.28
CA VAL A 140 13.85 -4.64 -0.40
C VAL A 140 13.19 -3.84 0.74
N LEU A 141 12.08 -3.18 0.48
CA LEU A 141 11.32 -2.44 1.49
C LEU A 141 10.41 -3.36 2.33
N GLY A 142 10.23 -4.61 1.93
CA GLY A 142 9.35 -5.59 2.58
C GLY A 142 7.87 -5.24 2.43
N ILE A 143 7.49 -4.67 1.29
CA ILE A 143 6.11 -4.38 0.87
C ILE A 143 5.84 -5.06 -0.47
N LEU A 144 4.59 -5.12 -0.92
CA LEU A 144 4.15 -5.81 -2.13
C LEU A 144 4.45 -7.32 -2.09
N GLN A 145 4.26 -7.94 -0.94
CA GLN A 145 4.52 -9.36 -0.70
C GLN A 145 3.28 -10.23 -0.96
N GLU A 146 2.10 -9.62 -0.97
CA GLU A 146 0.84 -10.30 -1.23
C GLU A 146 0.59 -10.42 -2.75
N SER A 147 -0.32 -11.31 -3.16
CA SER A 147 -0.82 -11.24 -4.54
C SER A 147 -1.72 -10.01 -4.71
N PRO A 148 -1.71 -9.37 -5.89
CA PRO A 148 -2.61 -8.24 -6.13
C PRO A 148 -4.09 -8.59 -5.96
N GLU A 149 -4.48 -9.81 -6.33
CA GLU A 149 -5.85 -10.29 -6.19
C GLU A 149 -6.24 -10.46 -4.72
N ASP A 150 -5.37 -11.03 -3.89
CA ASP A 150 -5.64 -11.22 -2.46
C ASP A 150 -5.72 -9.88 -1.73
N TRP A 151 -4.78 -8.96 -2.01
CA TRP A 151 -4.79 -7.62 -1.43
C TRP A 151 -6.05 -6.83 -1.77
N LEU A 152 -6.48 -6.88 -3.03
CA LEU A 152 -7.65 -6.15 -3.53
C LEU A 152 -8.97 -6.89 -3.25
N GLY A 153 -8.92 -8.10 -2.71
CA GLY A 153 -10.10 -8.93 -2.45
C GLY A 153 -10.78 -9.44 -3.74
N ILE A 154 -10.09 -9.41 -4.88
CA ILE A 154 -10.67 -9.77 -6.19
C ILE A 154 -10.75 -11.31 -6.34
N GLY A 155 -9.82 -12.04 -5.72
CA GLY A 155 -9.76 -13.52 -5.80
C GLY A 155 -10.55 -14.24 -4.72
N GLN A 156 -10.83 -13.57 -3.62
CA GLN A 156 -11.67 -14.12 -2.58
C GLN A 156 -13.12 -14.04 -3.08
N THR A 157 -13.70 -15.17 -3.41
CA THR A 157 -15.14 -15.35 -3.30
C THR A 157 -15.48 -14.98 -1.87
N ALA A 158 -15.75 -13.70 -1.64
CA ALA A 158 -16.44 -13.26 -0.45
C ALA A 158 -17.61 -14.24 -0.31
N GLY A 159 -17.61 -15.04 0.75
CA GLY A 159 -18.56 -16.12 0.89
C GLY A 159 -19.95 -15.58 0.58
N ASN A 160 -20.57 -16.14 -0.44
CA ASN A 160 -21.96 -15.88 -0.80
C ASN A 160 -22.33 -14.50 -1.39
N ILE A 161 -21.44 -13.76 -2.03
CA ILE A 161 -21.91 -12.66 -2.88
C ILE A 161 -22.38 -13.26 -4.22
N ASP A 162 -23.68 -13.30 -4.39
CA ASP A 162 -24.31 -13.67 -5.65
C ASP A 162 -24.04 -12.56 -6.67
N LYS A 163 -23.14 -12.84 -7.63
CA LYS A 163 -22.79 -11.89 -8.70
C LYS A 163 -24.03 -11.41 -9.45
N ASN A 164 -25.01 -12.32 -9.69
CA ASN A 164 -26.24 -11.96 -10.37
C ASN A 164 -27.07 -10.97 -9.54
N LYS A 165 -27.08 -11.13 -8.20
CA LYS A 165 -27.75 -10.18 -7.30
C LYS A 165 -27.11 -8.80 -7.37
N VAL A 166 -25.77 -8.73 -7.35
CA VAL A 166 -25.03 -7.46 -7.46
C VAL A 166 -25.25 -6.79 -8.83
N GLU A 167 -25.20 -7.54 -9.92
CA GLU A 167 -25.45 -7.03 -11.27
C GLU A 167 -26.89 -6.50 -11.41
N ASN A 168 -27.88 -7.17 -10.82
CA ASN A 168 -29.26 -6.71 -10.80
C ASN A 168 -29.40 -5.41 -9.98
N LEU A 169 -28.81 -5.36 -8.79
CA LEU A 169 -28.82 -4.14 -7.97
C LEU A 169 -28.16 -2.94 -8.67
N ILE A 170 -27.08 -3.17 -9.44
CA ILE A 170 -26.46 -2.12 -10.25
C ILE A 170 -27.44 -1.61 -11.33
N LYS A 171 -28.11 -2.51 -12.05
CA LYS A 171 -29.12 -2.14 -13.07
C LYS A 171 -30.31 -1.40 -12.46
N ASP A 172 -30.85 -1.93 -11.38
CA ASP A 172 -31.99 -1.32 -10.68
C ASP A 172 -31.63 0.09 -10.20
N ARG A 173 -30.41 0.31 -9.71
CA ARG A 173 -29.92 1.62 -9.32
C ARG A 173 -29.76 2.57 -10.51
N GLU A 174 -29.28 2.09 -11.65
CA GLU A 174 -29.16 2.89 -12.87
C GLU A 174 -30.56 3.29 -13.39
N GLU A 175 -31.53 2.40 -13.37
CA GLU A 175 -32.91 2.66 -13.77
C GLU A 175 -33.58 3.69 -12.81
N ALA A 176 -33.40 3.55 -11.50
CA ALA A 176 -33.87 4.50 -10.51
C ALA A 176 -33.28 5.92 -10.75
N ARG A 177 -31.99 6.00 -11.09
CA ARG A 177 -31.35 7.29 -11.44
C ARG A 177 -31.87 7.88 -12.74
N LEU A 178 -32.13 7.07 -13.75
CA LEU A 178 -32.71 7.52 -15.04
C LEU A 178 -34.14 8.05 -14.84
N SER A 179 -34.92 7.41 -13.98
CA SER A 179 -36.28 7.87 -13.60
C SER A 179 -36.28 9.01 -12.58
N LYS A 180 -35.09 9.48 -12.14
CA LYS A 180 -34.90 10.52 -11.12
C LYS A 180 -35.46 10.16 -9.73
N ASP A 181 -35.63 8.86 -9.44
CA ASP A 181 -35.96 8.36 -8.11
C ASP A 181 -34.68 8.18 -7.30
N PHE A 182 -34.19 9.29 -6.75
CA PHE A 182 -32.93 9.32 -6.02
C PHE A 182 -33.03 8.61 -4.67
N ASP A 183 -34.20 8.58 -4.04
CA ASP A 183 -34.42 7.90 -2.76
C ASP A 183 -34.28 6.39 -2.93
N CYS A 184 -34.85 5.82 -3.97
CA CYS A 184 -34.67 4.41 -4.31
C CYS A 184 -33.20 4.09 -4.67
N ALA A 185 -32.54 4.95 -5.45
CA ALA A 185 -31.15 4.74 -5.84
C ALA A 185 -30.17 4.78 -4.63
N ASP A 186 -30.48 5.57 -3.60
CA ASP A 186 -29.68 5.65 -2.36
C ASP A 186 -29.97 4.47 -1.41
N GLN A 187 -31.20 3.97 -1.39
CA GLN A 187 -31.52 2.72 -0.67
C GLN A 187 -30.76 1.52 -1.25
N ILE A 188 -30.76 1.36 -2.57
CA ILE A 188 -30.02 0.28 -3.24
C ILE A 188 -28.51 0.40 -2.99
N ARG A 189 -27.97 1.61 -2.82
CA ARG A 189 -26.57 1.83 -2.49
C ARG A 189 -26.20 1.35 -1.08
N SER A 190 -27.15 1.31 -0.16
CA SER A 190 -26.93 0.93 1.23
C SER A 190 -27.06 -0.59 1.49
N GLU A 191 -27.59 -1.36 0.52
CA GLU A 191 -27.62 -2.83 0.53
C GLU A 191 -26.30 -3.45 0.07
#